data_dd34483f75f412ac0b449c527454ec32
#
_entry.id   dd34483f75f412ac0b449c527454ec32
#
_cell.length_a   1.000
_cell.length_b   1.000
_cell.length_c   1.000
_cell.angle_alpha   90.00
_cell.angle_beta   90.00
_cell.angle_gamma   90.00
#
_symmetry.space_group_name_H-M   'P 1'
#
loop_
_entity.id
_entity.type
_entity.pdbx_description
1 polymer ?
#
loop_
_entity_poly.entity_id
_entity_poly.type
_entity_poly.pdbx_seq_one_letter_code
_entity_poly.pdbx_strand_id
1 'polypeptide(L)'
;FESEMKIHINSLDPSYVAFLHVSVIYNCIRFAIPEKALDLINRMNALGLDKKLDKLYNKVFRLFVLMVHFDLKNYRLLRNLAEAHLRYLQRNGKPTRFEKCLTRFFHGISFDKDALLQLHSELTEIQHHNEEKFQFEYIQILSWIEHHITGQPFATILRKHQIG
;
A
#
# COMPACT_ATOMS: atom_id res chain seq x y z
N PHE A 1 17.89 21.33 -16.61
CA PHE A 1 17.72 20.02 -15.94
C PHE A 1 16.24 19.63 -15.75
N GLU A 2 15.40 20.49 -15.17
CA GLU A 2 13.95 20.20 -15.03
C GLU A 2 13.20 20.13 -16.37
N SER A 3 13.57 20.93 -17.35
CA SER A 3 12.95 20.93 -18.70
C SER A 3 13.33 19.69 -19.49
N GLU A 4 14.58 19.24 -19.41
CA GLU A 4 15.04 18.01 -20.07
C GLU A 4 14.44 16.76 -19.43
N MET A 5 14.29 16.72 -18.10
CA MET A 5 13.63 15.63 -17.40
C MET A 5 12.14 15.52 -17.77
N LYS A 6 11.44 16.66 -17.95
CA LYS A 6 10.05 16.67 -18.43
C LYS A 6 9.90 16.13 -19.87
N ILE A 7 10.83 16.43 -20.75
CA ILE A 7 10.82 15.94 -22.14
C ILE A 7 11.00 14.43 -22.16
N HIS A 8 11.92 13.87 -21.36
CA HIS A 8 12.13 12.43 -21.30
C HIS A 8 10.96 11.66 -20.67
N ILE A 9 10.31 12.21 -19.64
CA ILE A 9 9.14 11.57 -19.02
C ILE A 9 7.95 11.51 -20.00
N ASN A 10 7.76 12.52 -20.84
CA ASN A 10 6.68 12.53 -21.85
C ASN A 10 6.91 11.53 -22.99
N SER A 11 8.11 11.00 -23.17
CA SER A 11 8.45 9.96 -24.16
C SER A 11 8.36 8.53 -23.60
N LEU A 12 8.17 8.38 -22.29
CA LEU A 12 8.07 7.06 -21.65
C LEU A 12 6.66 6.47 -21.83
N ASP A 13 6.59 5.15 -21.89
CA ASP A 13 5.32 4.42 -21.85
C ASP A 13 4.53 4.80 -20.60
N PRO A 14 3.23 5.17 -20.72
CA PRO A 14 2.41 5.57 -19.58
C PRO A 14 2.32 4.52 -18.47
N SER A 15 2.42 3.23 -18.80
CA SER A 15 2.41 2.15 -17.81
C SER A 15 3.69 2.15 -16.98
N TYR A 16 4.82 2.45 -17.62
CA TYR A 16 6.10 2.61 -16.91
C TYR A 16 6.10 3.84 -16.00
N VAL A 17 5.55 4.96 -16.48
CA VAL A 17 5.37 6.18 -15.65
C VAL A 17 4.48 5.88 -14.45
N ALA A 18 3.38 5.14 -14.64
CA ALA A 18 2.50 4.73 -13.56
C ALA A 18 3.23 3.85 -12.53
N PHE A 19 4.01 2.88 -12.98
CA PHE A 19 4.84 2.02 -12.10
C PHE A 19 5.85 2.83 -11.28
N LEU A 20 6.53 3.81 -11.90
CA LEU A 20 7.45 4.69 -11.18
C LEU A 20 6.73 5.49 -10.08
N HIS A 21 5.53 5.99 -10.35
CA HIS A 21 4.73 6.70 -9.35
C HIS A 21 4.38 5.78 -8.17
N VAL A 22 3.96 4.54 -8.42
CA VAL A 22 3.69 3.56 -7.35
C VAL A 22 4.93 3.31 -6.50
N SER A 23 6.10 3.19 -7.13
CA SER A 23 7.38 3.01 -6.42
C SER A 23 7.75 4.21 -5.55
N VAL A 24 7.49 5.43 -6.01
CA VAL A 24 7.73 6.65 -5.21
C VAL A 24 6.74 6.76 -4.06
N ILE A 25 5.45 6.44 -4.29
CA ILE A 25 4.43 6.39 -3.23
C ILE A 25 4.86 5.40 -2.14
N TYR A 26 5.31 4.21 -2.51
CA TYR A 26 5.82 3.23 -1.54
C TYR A 26 6.99 3.77 -0.72
N ASN A 27 7.94 4.46 -1.36
CA ASN A 27 9.04 5.09 -0.61
C ASN A 27 8.54 6.19 0.34
N CYS A 28 7.53 6.98 -0.04
CA CYS A 28 6.91 7.95 0.88
C CYS A 28 6.30 7.25 2.11
N ILE A 29 5.64 6.09 1.94
CA ILE A 29 5.14 5.29 3.07
C ILE A 29 6.30 4.83 3.96
N ARG A 30 7.37 4.30 3.37
CA ARG A 30 8.57 3.82 4.12
C ARG A 30 9.27 4.91 4.93
N PHE A 31 9.22 6.14 4.46
CA PHE A 31 9.82 7.29 5.13
C PHE A 31 8.82 8.08 6.00
N ALA A 32 7.59 7.56 6.18
CA ALA A 32 6.53 8.18 6.95
C ALA A 32 6.23 9.63 6.51
N ILE A 33 6.06 9.83 5.21
CA ILE A 33 5.69 11.11 4.58
C ILE A 33 4.33 10.95 3.87
N PRO A 34 3.24 10.68 4.62
CA PRO A 34 1.96 10.31 4.03
C PRO A 34 1.30 11.43 3.25
N GLU A 35 1.53 12.71 3.59
CA GLU A 35 1.01 13.86 2.85
C GLU A 35 1.56 13.88 1.42
N LYS A 36 2.86 13.65 1.26
CA LYS A 36 3.51 13.59 -0.06
C LYS A 36 3.04 12.37 -0.84
N ALA A 37 2.83 11.24 -0.18
CA ALA A 37 2.24 10.06 -0.81
C ALA A 37 0.83 10.37 -1.34
N LEU A 38 0.00 11.06 -0.56
CA LEU A 38 -1.35 11.46 -0.96
C LEU A 38 -1.34 12.41 -2.17
N ASP A 39 -0.44 13.38 -2.21
CA ASP A 39 -0.29 14.28 -3.36
C ASP A 39 0.05 13.50 -4.65
N LEU A 40 0.94 12.52 -4.55
CA LEU A 40 1.29 11.65 -5.68
C LEU A 40 0.12 10.76 -6.12
N ILE A 41 -0.65 10.22 -5.18
CA ILE A 41 -1.87 9.45 -5.45
C ILE A 41 -2.88 10.32 -6.21
N ASN A 42 -3.15 11.53 -5.73
CA ASN A 42 -4.07 12.46 -6.35
C ASN A 42 -3.62 12.83 -7.77
N ARG A 43 -2.32 13.06 -7.96
CA ARG A 43 -1.73 13.33 -9.27
C ARG A 43 -1.86 12.15 -10.22
N MET A 44 -1.60 10.93 -9.76
CA MET A 44 -1.79 9.71 -10.54
C MET A 44 -3.23 9.59 -11.04
N ASN A 45 -4.20 9.78 -10.15
CA ASN A 45 -5.62 9.69 -10.47
C ASN A 45 -6.03 10.79 -11.46
N ALA A 46 -5.60 12.03 -11.26
CA ALA A 46 -5.88 13.16 -12.15
C ALA A 46 -5.35 12.95 -13.57
N LEU A 47 -4.20 12.30 -13.71
CA LEU A 47 -3.58 11.97 -14.99
C LEU A 47 -4.10 10.64 -15.59
N GLY A 48 -4.96 9.90 -14.89
CA GLY A 48 -5.48 8.60 -15.31
C GLY A 48 -4.41 7.51 -15.38
N LEU A 49 -3.27 7.68 -14.69
CA LEU A 49 -2.16 6.73 -14.67
C LEU A 49 -2.51 5.46 -13.89
N ASP A 50 -3.41 5.54 -12.92
CA ASP A 50 -3.95 4.39 -12.20
C ASP A 50 -4.57 3.34 -13.15
N LYS A 51 -5.18 3.79 -14.25
CA LYS A 51 -5.79 2.95 -15.29
C LYS A 51 -4.76 2.31 -16.23
N LYS A 52 -3.50 2.74 -16.18
CA LYS A 52 -2.39 2.20 -16.96
C LYS A 52 -1.63 1.10 -16.25
N LEU A 53 -1.89 0.92 -14.95
CA LEU A 53 -1.33 -0.18 -14.17
C LEU A 53 -1.95 -1.52 -14.61
N ASP A 54 -1.13 -2.55 -14.69
CA ASP A 54 -1.64 -3.90 -14.82
C ASP A 54 -2.44 -4.32 -13.56
N LYS A 55 -3.09 -5.47 -13.64
CA LYS A 55 -3.99 -5.95 -12.59
C LYS A 55 -3.29 -6.10 -11.23
N LEU A 56 -2.03 -6.57 -11.22
CA LEU A 56 -1.27 -6.80 -10.00
C LEU A 56 -0.87 -5.46 -9.36
N TYR A 57 -0.24 -4.58 -10.12
CA TYR A 57 0.18 -3.27 -9.62
C TYR A 57 -1.01 -2.38 -9.24
N ASN A 58 -2.16 -2.52 -9.90
CA ASN A 58 -3.37 -1.81 -9.51
C ASN A 58 -3.88 -2.26 -8.12
N LYS A 59 -3.83 -3.56 -7.80
CA LYS A 59 -4.14 -4.06 -6.47
C LYS A 59 -3.21 -3.48 -5.41
N VAL A 60 -1.90 -3.47 -5.67
CA VAL A 60 -0.88 -2.90 -4.79
C VAL A 60 -1.09 -1.40 -4.60
N PHE A 61 -1.31 -0.65 -5.67
CA PHE A 61 -1.60 0.79 -5.60
C PHE A 61 -2.80 1.09 -4.71
N ARG A 62 -3.90 0.36 -4.87
CA ARG A 62 -5.09 0.52 -4.04
C ARG A 62 -4.83 0.22 -2.57
N LEU A 63 -3.97 -0.74 -2.28
CA LEU A 63 -3.56 -1.02 -0.91
C LEU A 63 -2.71 0.12 -0.33
N PHE A 64 -1.80 0.70 -1.12
CA PHE A 64 -1.03 1.88 -0.68
C PHE A 64 -1.94 3.08 -0.41
N VAL A 65 -3.00 3.27 -1.19
CA VAL A 65 -4.03 4.29 -0.90
C VAL A 65 -4.63 4.07 0.49
N LEU A 66 -4.97 2.83 0.85
CA LEU A 66 -5.51 2.52 2.19
C LEU A 66 -4.47 2.79 3.30
N MET A 67 -3.23 2.38 3.11
CA MET A 67 -2.14 2.62 4.07
C MET A 67 -1.91 4.12 4.31
N VAL A 68 -1.85 4.91 3.23
CA VAL A 68 -1.67 6.38 3.32
C VAL A 68 -2.83 7.04 4.06
N HIS A 69 -4.07 6.66 3.78
CA HIS A 69 -5.22 7.21 4.51
C HIS A 69 -5.27 6.76 5.98
N PHE A 70 -4.75 5.58 6.29
CA PHE A 70 -4.56 5.12 7.67
C PHE A 70 -3.52 6.00 8.39
N ASP A 71 -2.35 6.22 7.78
CA ASP A 71 -1.27 7.04 8.35
C ASP A 71 -1.74 8.50 8.60
N LEU A 72 -2.58 9.03 7.71
CA LEU A 72 -3.21 10.35 7.83
C LEU A 72 -4.40 10.38 8.81
N LYS A 73 -4.78 9.25 9.41
CA LYS A 73 -5.93 9.11 10.32
C LYS A 73 -7.27 9.48 9.67
N ASN A 74 -7.38 9.38 8.35
CA ASN A 74 -8.61 9.64 7.59
C ASN A 74 -9.60 8.46 7.67
N TYR A 75 -9.91 8.00 8.89
CA TYR A 75 -10.60 6.74 9.14
C TYR A 75 -12.01 6.65 8.54
N ARG A 76 -12.73 7.77 8.43
CA ARG A 76 -14.04 7.79 7.79
C ARG A 76 -13.95 7.48 6.29
N LEU A 77 -12.99 8.11 5.61
CA LEU A 77 -12.74 7.87 4.19
C LEU A 77 -12.15 6.47 3.97
N LEU A 78 -11.25 6.05 4.84
CA LEU A 78 -10.58 4.75 4.80
C LEU A 78 -11.57 3.59 4.72
N ARG A 79 -12.66 3.61 5.51
CA ARG A 79 -13.70 2.57 5.47
C ARG A 79 -14.38 2.48 4.10
N ASN A 80 -14.75 3.62 3.52
CA ASN A 80 -15.37 3.68 2.20
C ASN A 80 -14.41 3.17 1.10
N LEU A 81 -13.13 3.51 1.20
CA LEU A 81 -12.09 3.05 0.28
C LEU A 81 -11.84 1.55 0.43
N ALA A 82 -11.84 1.01 1.66
CA ALA A 82 -11.69 -0.42 1.91
C ALA A 82 -12.85 -1.21 1.30
N GLU A 83 -14.08 -0.73 1.43
CA GLU A 83 -15.24 -1.34 0.79
C GLU A 83 -15.15 -1.30 -0.74
N ALA A 84 -14.73 -0.16 -1.30
CA ALA A 84 -14.51 -0.03 -2.74
C ALA A 84 -13.39 -0.97 -3.23
N HIS A 85 -12.34 -1.13 -2.43
CA HIS A 85 -11.26 -2.07 -2.72
C HIS A 85 -11.74 -3.52 -2.71
N LEU A 86 -12.54 -3.93 -1.74
CA LEU A 86 -13.12 -5.26 -1.69
C LEU A 86 -13.98 -5.56 -2.93
N ARG A 87 -14.83 -4.62 -3.34
CA ARG A 87 -15.62 -4.75 -4.58
C ARG A 87 -14.74 -4.88 -5.82
N TYR A 88 -13.63 -4.13 -5.86
CA TYR A 88 -12.65 -4.24 -6.94
C TYR A 88 -12.01 -5.64 -6.98
N LEU A 89 -11.57 -6.16 -5.83
CA LEU A 89 -10.96 -7.49 -5.73
C LEU A 89 -11.92 -8.57 -6.22
N GLN A 90 -13.18 -8.55 -5.76
CA GLN A 90 -14.23 -9.50 -6.15
C GLN A 90 -14.53 -9.49 -7.65
N ARG A 91 -14.53 -8.32 -8.29
CA ARG A 91 -14.75 -8.20 -9.74
C ARG A 91 -13.56 -8.70 -10.55
N ASN A 92 -12.36 -8.68 -10.00
CA ASN A 92 -11.12 -9.04 -10.68
C ASN A 92 -10.58 -10.43 -10.33
N GLY A 93 -11.36 -11.22 -9.62
CA GLY A 93 -11.05 -12.60 -9.25
C GLY A 93 -11.45 -12.90 -7.81
N LYS A 94 -10.93 -14.01 -7.27
CA LYS A 94 -11.14 -14.39 -5.87
C LYS A 94 -10.10 -13.67 -5.00
N PRO A 95 -10.51 -12.85 -4.02
CA PRO A 95 -9.59 -12.23 -3.08
C PRO A 95 -8.79 -13.27 -2.31
N THR A 96 -7.49 -13.05 -2.15
CA THR A 96 -6.60 -13.89 -1.34
C THR A 96 -6.93 -13.75 0.16
N ARG A 97 -6.36 -14.62 1.00
CA ARG A 97 -6.50 -14.50 2.48
C ARG A 97 -5.88 -13.19 2.97
N PHE A 98 -4.71 -12.83 2.45
CA PHE A 98 -4.03 -11.57 2.70
C PHE A 98 -4.91 -10.34 2.36
N GLU A 99 -5.44 -10.29 1.15
CA GLU A 99 -6.30 -9.19 0.70
C GLU A 99 -7.57 -9.05 1.57
N LYS A 100 -8.20 -10.17 1.95
CA LYS A 100 -9.37 -10.18 2.83
C LYS A 100 -9.05 -9.69 4.24
N CYS A 101 -7.93 -10.15 4.81
CA CYS A 101 -7.47 -9.78 6.13
C CYS A 101 -7.25 -8.27 6.23
N LEU A 102 -6.47 -7.68 5.31
CA LEU A 102 -6.22 -6.25 5.27
C LEU A 102 -7.47 -5.42 5.01
N THR A 103 -8.32 -5.84 4.06
CA THR A 103 -9.55 -5.10 3.76
C THR A 103 -10.48 -5.08 4.97
N ARG A 104 -10.61 -6.19 5.69
CA ARG A 104 -11.40 -6.29 6.93
C ARG A 104 -10.84 -5.35 8.00
N PHE A 105 -9.53 -5.30 8.20
CA PHE A 105 -8.89 -4.39 9.13
C PHE A 105 -9.21 -2.93 8.79
N PHE A 106 -8.96 -2.49 7.56
CA PHE A 106 -9.21 -1.11 7.14
C PHE A 106 -10.71 -0.71 7.13
N HIS A 107 -11.61 -1.68 7.06
CA HIS A 107 -13.05 -1.46 7.22
C HIS A 107 -13.47 -1.43 8.70
N GLY A 108 -12.60 -1.79 9.62
CA GLY A 108 -12.87 -1.92 11.04
C GLY A 108 -13.30 -0.62 11.72
N ILE A 109 -13.80 -0.77 12.95
CA ILE A 109 -14.28 0.34 13.77
C ILE A 109 -13.14 0.90 14.63
N SER A 110 -12.26 0.04 15.11
CA SER A 110 -11.10 0.41 15.93
C SER A 110 -9.78 0.13 15.20
N PHE A 111 -8.83 1.03 15.44
CA PHE A 111 -7.45 0.94 14.95
C PHE A 111 -6.46 1.10 16.11
N ASP A 112 -6.84 0.62 17.29
CA ASP A 112 -5.99 0.61 18.47
C ASP A 112 -4.85 -0.42 18.36
N LYS A 113 -4.02 -0.45 19.40
CA LYS A 113 -2.87 -1.34 19.44
C LYS A 113 -3.28 -2.81 19.41
N ASP A 114 -4.38 -3.17 20.03
CA ASP A 114 -4.85 -4.57 20.08
C ASP A 114 -5.33 -5.02 18.71
N ALA A 115 -6.04 -4.17 17.96
CA ALA A 115 -6.42 -4.43 16.58
C ALA A 115 -5.21 -4.61 15.66
N LEU A 116 -4.14 -3.81 15.85
CA LEU A 116 -2.88 -3.95 15.11
C LEU A 116 -2.14 -5.24 15.46
N LEU A 117 -2.10 -5.62 16.74
CA LEU A 117 -1.49 -6.89 17.18
C LEU A 117 -2.24 -8.10 16.61
N GLN A 118 -3.56 -8.06 16.60
CA GLN A 118 -4.38 -9.10 15.99
C GLN A 118 -4.10 -9.21 14.49
N LEU A 119 -4.06 -8.08 13.77
CA LEU A 119 -3.74 -8.05 12.35
C LEU A 119 -2.36 -8.64 12.08
N HIS A 120 -1.35 -8.25 12.87
CA HIS A 120 0.02 -8.77 12.75
C HIS A 120 0.05 -10.29 12.90
N SER A 121 -0.61 -10.82 13.95
CA SER A 121 -0.68 -12.27 14.19
C SER A 121 -1.34 -13.01 13.03
N GLU A 122 -2.50 -12.55 12.55
CA GLU A 122 -3.20 -13.18 11.43
C GLU A 122 -2.36 -13.17 10.14
N LEU A 123 -1.67 -12.06 9.85
CA LEU A 123 -0.83 -11.96 8.65
C LEU A 123 0.44 -12.80 8.76
N THR A 124 1.01 -12.93 9.96
CA THR A 124 2.16 -13.83 10.19
C THR A 124 1.80 -15.27 9.89
N GLU A 125 0.60 -15.73 10.27
CA GLU A 125 0.11 -17.07 9.91
C GLU A 125 -0.06 -17.24 8.40
N ILE A 126 -0.59 -16.20 7.71
CA ILE A 126 -0.80 -16.24 6.26
C ILE A 126 0.53 -16.24 5.50
N GLN A 127 1.56 -15.56 5.98
CA GLN A 127 2.88 -15.45 5.32
C GLN A 127 3.53 -16.81 5.05
N HIS A 128 3.24 -17.82 5.87
CA HIS A 128 3.79 -19.16 5.68
C HIS A 128 3.16 -19.93 4.50
N HIS A 129 2.11 -19.40 3.87
CA HIS A 129 1.51 -20.00 2.68
C HIS A 129 2.16 -19.45 1.41
N ASN A 130 2.83 -20.31 0.64
CA ASN A 130 3.62 -19.98 -0.54
C ASN A 130 2.87 -19.16 -1.61
N GLU A 131 1.56 -19.35 -1.74
CA GLU A 131 0.74 -18.66 -2.76
C GLU A 131 0.63 -17.14 -2.54
N GLU A 132 0.89 -16.67 -1.33
CA GLU A 132 0.72 -15.26 -0.93
C GLU A 132 2.06 -14.54 -0.65
N LYS A 133 3.18 -15.27 -0.73
CA LYS A 133 4.52 -14.78 -0.35
C LYS A 133 4.93 -13.48 -1.06
N PHE A 134 4.65 -13.37 -2.36
CA PHE A 134 4.99 -12.18 -3.14
C PHE A 134 4.38 -10.89 -2.58
N GLN A 135 3.14 -10.94 -2.09
CA GLN A 135 2.46 -9.76 -1.55
C GLN A 135 3.14 -9.26 -0.27
N PHE A 136 3.60 -10.19 0.58
CA PHE A 136 4.35 -9.85 1.80
C PHE A 136 5.72 -9.25 1.50
N GLU A 137 6.47 -9.83 0.57
CA GLU A 137 7.81 -9.38 0.20
C GLU A 137 7.79 -8.00 -0.46
N TYR A 138 6.83 -7.76 -1.35
CA TYR A 138 6.73 -6.51 -2.08
C TYR A 138 6.26 -5.35 -1.20
N ILE A 139 5.24 -5.57 -0.37
CA ILE A 139 4.58 -4.51 0.41
C ILE A 139 5.24 -4.32 1.76
N GLN A 140 5.88 -5.37 2.30
CA GLN A 140 6.49 -5.38 3.62
C GLN A 140 5.52 -4.96 4.73
N ILE A 141 4.29 -5.44 4.63
CA ILE A 141 3.16 -5.04 5.46
C ILE A 141 3.39 -5.29 6.95
N LEU A 142 4.05 -6.39 7.32
CA LEU A 142 4.34 -6.70 8.71
C LEU A 142 5.21 -5.63 9.35
N SER A 143 6.25 -5.16 8.66
CA SER A 143 7.11 -4.09 9.14
C SER A 143 6.38 -2.75 9.25
N TRP A 144 5.40 -2.47 8.38
CA TRP A 144 4.54 -1.30 8.48
C TRP A 144 3.63 -1.39 9.73
N ILE A 145 3.04 -2.56 10.02
CA ILE A 145 2.24 -2.78 11.21
C ILE A 145 3.09 -2.64 12.48
N GLU A 146 4.30 -3.24 12.51
CA GLU A 146 5.23 -3.12 13.62
C GLU A 146 5.64 -1.67 13.89
N HIS A 147 5.80 -0.85 12.84
CA HIS A 147 6.00 0.59 12.98
C HIS A 147 4.88 1.24 13.80
N HIS A 148 3.63 0.94 13.49
CA HIS A 148 2.47 1.48 14.21
C HIS A 148 2.32 0.93 15.63
N ILE A 149 2.71 -0.32 15.88
CA ILE A 149 2.66 -0.93 17.22
C ILE A 149 3.74 -0.35 18.15
N THR A 150 4.96 -0.17 17.61
CA THR A 150 6.15 0.14 18.40
C THR A 150 6.54 1.61 18.40
N GLY A 151 6.08 2.39 17.40
CA GLY A 151 6.52 3.76 17.16
C GLY A 151 7.95 3.86 16.59
N GLN A 152 8.63 2.74 16.32
CA GLN A 152 9.95 2.76 15.70
C GLN A 152 9.84 3.15 14.21
N PRO A 153 10.83 3.89 13.65
CA PRO A 153 10.81 4.21 12.22
C PRO A 153 10.73 2.95 11.35
N PHE A 154 9.86 2.97 10.35
CA PHE A 154 9.65 1.84 9.44
C PHE A 154 10.96 1.35 8.81
N ALA A 155 11.82 2.27 8.35
CA ALA A 155 13.13 1.94 7.80
C ALA A 155 14.05 1.21 8.80
N THR A 156 13.91 1.47 10.10
CA THR A 156 14.67 0.78 11.15
C THR A 156 14.21 -0.66 11.32
N ILE A 157 12.90 -0.88 11.29
CA ILE A 157 12.29 -2.21 11.38
C ILE A 157 12.71 -3.06 10.17
N LEU A 158 12.62 -2.48 8.97
CA LEU A 158 13.05 -3.16 7.74
C LEU A 158 14.49 -3.67 7.79
N ARG A 159 15.43 -2.87 8.31
CA ARG A 159 16.82 -3.29 8.44
C ARG A 159 16.99 -4.49 9.37
N LYS A 160 16.22 -4.56 10.45
CA LYS A 160 16.27 -5.70 11.37
C LYS A 160 15.83 -7.00 10.69
N HIS A 161 14.79 -6.94 9.85
CA HIS A 161 14.25 -8.11 9.14
C HIS A 161 15.14 -8.54 7.95
N GLN A 162 16.04 -7.69 7.45
CA GLN A 162 16.97 -8.04 6.35
C GLN A 162 18.28 -8.66 6.83
N ILE A 163 18.61 -8.53 8.11
CA ILE A 163 19.89 -9.00 8.70
C ILE A 163 19.72 -10.35 9.42
N GLY A 164 18.52 -10.84 9.62
CA GLY A 164 18.19 -12.14 10.22
C GLY A 164 17.79 -13.15 9.16
#